data_47c3420e077a60eb49c5868b4db11fc2
#
_entry.id   47c3420e077a60eb49c5868b4db11fc2
#
_cell.length_a   1.000
_cell.length_b   1.000
_cell.length_c   1.000
_cell.angle_alpha   90.00
_cell.angle_beta   90.00
_cell.angle_gamma   90.00
#
_symmetry.space_group_name_H-M   'P 1'
#
loop_
_entity.id
_entity.type
_entity.pdbx_description
1 polymer ?
#
loop_
_entity_poly.entity_id
_entity_poly.type
_entity_poly.pdbx_seq_one_letter_code
_entity_poly.pdbx_strand_id
1 'polypeptide(L)'
;DYDALRALPGIGDYTAGAIASISFGLAVPAVDGNVLRVFSRLYNDPGVITEPAVKRAFTARVMEHQPPEKAGDYNQALMELGALVCVPNGAPLCEQCPLASLCEARRAGTALELPHKAAPKARRIEPVTVVLA
;
A
#
# COMPACT_ATOMS: atom_id res chain seq x y z
N ASP A 1 6.84 0.33 21.43
CA ASP A 1 7.64 0.01 20.24
C ASP A 1 6.79 -0.71 19.18
N TYR A 2 7.33 -0.89 17.97
CA TYR A 2 6.64 -1.51 16.86
C TYR A 2 6.24 -2.97 17.11
N ASP A 3 7.12 -3.76 17.73
CA ASP A 3 6.87 -5.18 18.01
C ASP A 3 5.79 -5.37 19.08
N ALA A 4 5.75 -4.51 20.07
CA ALA A 4 4.68 -4.50 21.07
C ALA A 4 3.32 -4.21 20.44
N LEU A 5 3.25 -3.28 19.48
CA LEU A 5 2.02 -3.02 18.72
C LEU A 5 1.58 -4.24 17.91
N ARG A 6 2.51 -4.91 17.22
CA ARG A 6 2.22 -6.12 16.44
C ARG A 6 1.76 -7.31 17.28
N ALA A 7 2.15 -7.37 18.55
CA ALA A 7 1.72 -8.42 19.46
C ALA A 7 0.23 -8.31 19.87
N LEU A 8 -0.39 -7.16 19.63
CA LEU A 8 -1.80 -6.95 19.97
C LEU A 8 -2.73 -7.66 18.95
N PRO A 9 -3.81 -8.32 19.42
CA PRO A 9 -4.77 -8.96 18.53
C PRO A 9 -5.38 -7.97 17.54
N GLY A 10 -5.40 -8.31 16.26
CA GLY A 10 -5.95 -7.48 15.19
C GLY A 10 -5.01 -6.40 14.65
N ILE A 11 -3.83 -6.24 15.22
CA ILE A 11 -2.81 -5.30 14.72
C ILE A 11 -1.82 -6.03 13.82
N GLY A 12 -1.92 -5.79 12.51
CA GLY A 12 -0.95 -6.27 11.52
C GLY A 12 0.18 -5.27 11.25
N ASP A 13 1.11 -5.66 10.36
CA ASP A 13 2.29 -4.84 9.99
C ASP A 13 1.91 -3.43 9.56
N TYR A 14 0.87 -3.28 8.74
CA TYR A 14 0.39 -1.97 8.29
C TYR A 14 -0.10 -1.10 9.45
N THR A 15 -1.00 -1.62 10.27
CA THR A 15 -1.57 -0.86 11.40
C THR A 15 -0.50 -0.50 12.43
N ALA A 16 0.38 -1.45 12.75
CA ALA A 16 1.51 -1.20 13.64
C ALA A 16 2.45 -0.13 13.08
N GLY A 17 2.77 -0.21 11.78
CA GLY A 17 3.60 0.78 11.10
C GLY A 17 2.98 2.17 11.07
N ALA A 18 1.69 2.27 10.79
CA ALA A 18 0.96 3.54 10.82
C ALA A 18 0.97 4.18 12.21
N ILE A 19 0.58 3.42 13.24
CA ILE A 19 0.59 3.92 14.63
C ILE A 19 2.01 4.30 15.06
N ALA A 20 2.99 3.43 14.81
CA ALA A 20 4.37 3.66 15.25
C ALA A 20 5.00 4.89 14.59
N SER A 21 4.76 5.10 13.29
CA SER A 21 5.34 6.24 12.58
C SER A 21 4.59 7.54 12.84
N ILE A 22 3.26 7.53 12.81
CA ILE A 22 2.44 8.74 12.90
C ILE A 22 2.36 9.24 14.35
N SER A 23 2.15 8.33 15.31
CA SER A 23 1.94 8.73 16.73
C SER A 23 3.22 8.78 17.53
N PHE A 24 4.24 8.01 17.14
CA PHE A 24 5.48 7.88 17.91
C PHE A 24 6.74 8.29 17.14
N GLY A 25 6.62 8.72 15.89
CA GLY A 25 7.74 9.18 15.06
C GLY A 25 8.77 8.10 14.73
N LEU A 26 8.42 6.80 14.87
CA LEU A 26 9.35 5.73 14.55
C LEU A 26 9.52 5.58 13.03
N ALA A 27 10.76 5.40 12.59
CA ALA A 27 11.11 5.21 11.18
C ALA A 27 10.77 3.79 10.72
N VAL A 28 9.48 3.49 10.63
CA VAL A 28 8.93 2.21 10.18
C VAL A 28 7.91 2.43 9.07
N PRO A 29 7.80 1.52 8.09
CA PRO A 29 6.90 1.68 6.96
C PRO A 29 5.46 1.29 7.33
N ALA A 30 4.49 1.97 6.68
CA ALA A 30 3.08 1.58 6.71
C ALA A 30 2.64 1.24 5.28
N VAL A 31 2.76 -0.02 4.89
CA VAL A 31 2.51 -0.47 3.52
C VAL A 31 1.17 -1.18 3.42
N ASP A 32 0.21 -0.49 2.80
CA ASP A 32 -1.12 -1.01 2.44
C ASP A 32 -1.26 -1.24 0.93
N GLY A 33 -2.47 -1.58 0.49
CA GLY A 33 -2.77 -1.75 -0.94
C GLY A 33 -2.61 -0.47 -1.77
N ASN A 34 -2.76 0.72 -1.16
CA ASN A 34 -2.55 2.00 -1.83
C ASN A 34 -1.07 2.21 -2.10
N VAL A 35 -0.23 2.01 -1.10
CA VAL A 35 1.23 2.13 -1.21
C VAL A 35 1.80 1.13 -2.22
N LEU A 36 1.36 -0.14 -2.16
CA LEU A 36 1.77 -1.15 -3.14
C LEU A 36 1.41 -0.76 -4.57
N ARG A 37 0.22 -0.20 -4.80
CA ARG A 37 -0.20 0.29 -6.12
C ARG A 37 0.64 1.47 -6.59
N VAL A 38 0.89 2.45 -5.73
CA VAL A 38 1.74 3.60 -6.03
C VAL A 38 3.12 3.12 -6.47
N PHE A 39 3.76 2.25 -5.70
CA PHE A 39 5.09 1.74 -6.00
C PHE A 39 5.13 0.85 -7.24
N SER A 40 4.12 -0.01 -7.47
CA SER A 40 4.01 -0.79 -8.71
C SER A 40 4.00 0.13 -9.94
N ARG A 41 3.22 1.22 -9.90
CA ARG A 41 3.16 2.18 -11.00
C ARG A 41 4.40 3.07 -11.09
N LEU A 42 4.92 3.54 -9.97
CA LEU A 42 6.11 4.39 -9.94
C LEU A 42 7.31 3.73 -10.62
N TYR A 43 7.52 2.45 -10.33
CA TYR A 43 8.62 1.65 -10.89
C TYR A 43 8.24 0.83 -12.13
N ASN A 44 7.00 0.93 -12.60
CA ASN A 44 6.46 0.08 -13.69
C ASN A 44 6.72 -1.42 -13.44
N ASP A 45 6.55 -1.86 -12.19
CA ASP A 45 6.88 -3.20 -11.75
C ASP A 45 5.66 -4.12 -11.93
N PRO A 46 5.74 -5.17 -12.77
CA PRO A 46 4.64 -6.08 -13.05
C PRO A 46 4.44 -7.15 -11.96
N GLY A 47 5.20 -7.11 -10.89
CA GLY A 47 5.09 -8.06 -9.80
C GLY A 47 3.68 -8.11 -9.21
N VAL A 48 3.21 -9.33 -8.92
CA VAL A 48 1.89 -9.57 -8.32
C VAL A 48 1.92 -9.10 -6.86
N ILE A 49 1.31 -7.96 -6.57
CA ILE A 49 1.42 -7.29 -5.25
C ILE A 49 0.82 -8.08 -4.08
N THR A 50 0.06 -9.14 -4.37
CA THR A 50 -0.46 -10.06 -3.34
C THR A 50 0.53 -11.15 -2.95
N GLU A 51 1.64 -11.28 -3.68
CA GLU A 51 2.70 -12.24 -3.35
C GLU A 51 3.62 -11.70 -2.24
N PRO A 52 3.92 -12.52 -1.20
CA PRO A 52 4.73 -12.07 -0.07
C PRO A 52 6.13 -11.58 -0.46
N ALA A 53 6.75 -12.17 -1.48
CA ALA A 53 8.07 -11.76 -1.96
C ALA A 53 8.03 -10.35 -2.57
N VAL A 54 7.03 -10.09 -3.43
CA VAL A 54 6.80 -8.77 -4.06
C VAL A 54 6.49 -7.72 -3.01
N LYS A 55 5.61 -8.05 -2.05
CA LYS A 55 5.29 -7.14 -0.94
C LYS A 55 6.54 -6.77 -0.13
N ARG A 56 7.39 -7.74 0.19
CA ARG A 56 8.66 -7.46 0.90
C ARG A 56 9.59 -6.55 0.10
N ALA A 57 9.73 -6.81 -1.22
CA ALA A 57 10.56 -5.99 -2.08
C ALA A 57 10.06 -4.53 -2.14
N PHE A 58 8.75 -4.32 -2.28
CA PHE A 58 8.18 -2.97 -2.25
C PHE A 58 8.31 -2.31 -0.88
N THR A 59 8.15 -3.05 0.22
CA THR A 59 8.37 -2.52 1.56
C THR A 59 9.81 -2.03 1.74
N ALA A 60 10.79 -2.77 1.24
CA ALA A 60 12.19 -2.33 1.26
C ALA A 60 12.39 -1.02 0.47
N ARG A 61 11.82 -0.92 -0.74
CA ARG A 61 11.87 0.33 -1.53
C ARG A 61 11.19 1.51 -0.83
N VAL A 62 10.06 1.27 -0.14
CA VAL A 62 9.40 2.32 0.68
C VAL A 62 10.36 2.82 1.75
N MET A 63 11.06 1.93 2.45
CA MET A 63 12.01 2.29 3.50
C MET A 63 13.23 3.04 2.97
N GLU A 64 13.73 2.69 1.77
CA GLU A 64 14.86 3.41 1.13
C GLU A 64 14.57 4.90 0.92
N HIS A 65 13.31 5.25 0.71
CA HIS A 65 12.89 6.64 0.46
C HIS A 65 12.29 7.33 1.69
N GLN A 66 12.10 6.60 2.78
CA GLN A 66 11.48 7.15 3.99
C GLN A 66 12.47 8.01 4.78
N PRO A 67 12.20 9.33 4.92
CA PRO A 67 13.03 10.18 5.79
C PRO A 67 12.78 9.81 7.26
N PRO A 68 13.82 9.45 8.02
CA PRO A 68 13.64 8.99 9.40
C PRO A 68 12.92 9.99 10.30
N GLU A 69 13.19 11.27 10.14
CA GLU A 69 12.64 12.35 10.98
C GLU A 69 11.18 12.71 10.61
N LYS A 70 10.68 12.21 9.46
CA LYS A 70 9.34 12.49 8.92
C LYS A 70 8.64 11.22 8.45
N ALA A 71 8.91 10.11 9.09
CA ALA A 71 8.34 8.81 8.70
C ALA A 71 6.81 8.81 8.72
N GLY A 72 6.20 9.44 9.71
CA GLY A 72 4.75 9.58 9.80
C GLY A 72 4.15 10.37 8.65
N ASP A 73 4.71 11.56 8.34
CA ASP A 73 4.26 12.40 7.22
C ASP A 73 4.41 11.68 5.89
N TYR A 74 5.54 10.99 5.70
CA TYR A 74 5.82 10.22 4.49
C TYR A 74 4.81 9.08 4.28
N ASN A 75 4.52 8.30 5.32
CA ASN A 75 3.54 7.23 5.25
C ASN A 75 2.13 7.76 4.95
N GLN A 76 1.72 8.86 5.60
CA GLN A 76 0.43 9.51 5.32
C GLN A 76 0.36 10.02 3.88
N ALA A 77 1.40 10.72 3.41
CA ALA A 77 1.45 11.23 2.04
C ALA A 77 1.33 10.12 0.99
N LEU A 78 1.96 8.96 1.20
CA LEU A 78 1.83 7.81 0.30
C LEU A 78 0.41 7.22 0.30
N MET A 79 -0.21 7.11 1.47
CA MET A 79 -1.58 6.62 1.59
C MET A 79 -2.56 7.56 0.87
N GLU A 80 -2.45 8.87 1.11
CA GLU A 80 -3.28 9.90 0.48
C GLU A 80 -3.06 9.97 -1.03
N LEU A 81 -1.81 9.91 -1.48
CA LEU A 81 -1.48 9.85 -2.90
C LEU A 81 -2.18 8.66 -3.58
N GLY A 82 -2.14 7.50 -2.93
CA GLY A 82 -2.82 6.30 -3.42
C GLY A 82 -4.34 6.44 -3.42
N ALA A 83 -4.92 7.05 -2.39
CA ALA A 83 -6.36 7.18 -2.25
C ALA A 83 -6.97 8.24 -3.17
N LEU A 84 -6.29 9.37 -3.36
CA LEU A 84 -6.86 10.57 -3.98
C LEU A 84 -6.38 10.82 -5.40
N VAL A 85 -5.16 10.42 -5.75
CA VAL A 85 -4.51 10.73 -7.04
C VAL A 85 -4.23 9.47 -7.84
N CYS A 86 -3.45 8.55 -7.27
CA CYS A 86 -3.10 7.28 -7.90
C CYS A 86 -4.18 6.22 -7.64
N VAL A 87 -5.43 6.54 -7.97
CA VAL A 87 -6.64 5.79 -7.60
C VAL A 87 -6.66 4.35 -8.11
N PRO A 88 -7.39 3.43 -7.39
CA PRO A 88 -7.45 2.00 -7.77
C PRO A 88 -8.39 1.72 -8.93
N ASN A 89 -9.41 2.53 -9.12
CA ASN A 89 -10.47 2.32 -10.11
C ASN A 89 -10.50 3.49 -11.09
N GLY A 90 -10.58 3.18 -12.39
CA GLY A 90 -10.52 4.20 -13.44
C GLY A 90 -9.11 4.74 -13.68
N ALA A 91 -9.03 5.83 -14.43
CA ALA A 91 -7.76 6.46 -14.75
C ALA A 91 -7.19 7.21 -13.55
N PRO A 92 -5.93 6.98 -13.17
CA PRO A 92 -5.27 7.77 -12.15
C PRO A 92 -5.08 9.22 -12.63
N LEU A 93 -5.12 10.16 -11.68
CA LEU A 93 -5.00 11.59 -11.95
C LEU A 93 -3.53 12.00 -12.15
N CYS A 94 -2.88 11.43 -13.17
CA CYS A 94 -1.44 11.57 -13.40
C CYS A 94 -1.00 13.02 -13.60
N GLU A 95 -1.84 13.88 -14.17
CA GLU A 95 -1.52 15.30 -14.40
C GLU A 95 -1.47 16.12 -13.10
N GLN A 96 -2.11 15.61 -12.02
CA GLN A 96 -2.10 16.22 -10.69
C GLN A 96 -1.10 15.54 -9.76
N CYS A 97 -0.41 14.49 -10.24
CA CYS A 97 0.45 13.68 -9.40
C CYS A 97 1.81 14.37 -9.18
N PRO A 98 2.23 14.61 -7.93
CA PRO A 98 3.53 15.20 -7.64
C PRO A 98 4.72 14.33 -8.08
N LEU A 99 4.49 13.02 -8.29
CA LEU A 99 5.50 12.07 -8.76
C LEU A 99 5.42 11.80 -10.28
N ALA A 100 4.63 12.58 -11.03
CA ALA A 100 4.35 12.35 -12.46
C ALA A 100 5.63 12.26 -13.31
N SER A 101 6.62 13.12 -13.04
CA SER A 101 7.90 13.17 -13.77
C SER A 101 8.81 11.96 -13.50
N LEU A 102 8.63 11.30 -12.37
CA LEU A 102 9.41 10.13 -11.94
C LEU A 102 8.69 8.80 -12.26
N CYS A 103 7.43 8.86 -12.66
CA CYS A 103 6.60 7.67 -12.78
C CYS A 103 6.87 6.91 -14.10
N GLU A 104 7.46 5.72 -13.98
CA GLU A 104 7.79 4.85 -15.10
C GLU A 104 6.53 4.33 -15.82
N ALA A 105 5.48 3.95 -15.08
CA ALA A 105 4.25 3.47 -15.70
C ALA A 105 3.52 4.59 -16.48
N ARG A 106 3.58 5.84 -16.01
CA ARG A 106 3.06 6.99 -16.78
C ARG A 106 3.84 7.16 -18.08
N ARG A 107 5.16 7.10 -18.01
CA ARG A 107 6.04 7.22 -19.17
C ARG A 107 5.83 6.09 -20.18
N ALA A 108 5.61 4.87 -19.70
CA ALA A 108 5.35 3.69 -20.53
C ALA A 108 3.90 3.56 -21.02
N GLY A 109 2.95 4.35 -20.47
CA GLY A 109 1.54 4.23 -20.79
C GLY A 109 0.82 3.04 -20.13
N THR A 110 1.44 2.38 -19.14
CA THR A 110 0.96 1.14 -18.51
C THR A 110 0.26 1.35 -17.17
N ALA A 111 0.05 2.59 -16.75
CA ALA A 111 -0.50 2.91 -15.43
C ALA A 111 -1.87 2.27 -15.13
N LEU A 112 -2.69 2.02 -16.16
CA LEU A 112 -3.98 1.35 -16.03
C LEU A 112 -3.88 -0.16 -15.85
N GLU A 113 -2.78 -0.77 -16.29
CA GLU A 113 -2.55 -2.21 -16.20
C GLU A 113 -2.03 -2.62 -14.82
N LEU A 114 -1.50 -1.68 -14.06
CA LEU A 114 -0.86 -1.90 -12.76
C LEU A 114 -1.74 -1.41 -11.60
N PRO A 115 -1.68 -2.06 -10.44
CA PRO A 115 -0.84 -3.22 -10.10
C PRO A 115 -1.48 -4.55 -10.52
N HIS A 116 -0.66 -5.57 -10.74
CA HIS A 116 -1.17 -6.93 -10.90
C HIS A 116 -1.52 -7.54 -9.54
N LYS A 117 -2.62 -8.28 -9.50
CA LYS A 117 -3.10 -9.03 -8.33
C LYS A 117 -3.38 -10.46 -8.70
N ALA A 118 -3.14 -11.39 -7.79
CA ALA A 118 -3.58 -12.77 -7.97
C ALA A 118 -5.12 -12.83 -8.09
N ALA A 119 -5.61 -13.78 -8.86
CA ALA A 119 -7.05 -14.03 -8.95
C ALA A 119 -7.63 -14.29 -7.55
N PRO A 120 -8.79 -13.71 -7.22
CA PRO A 120 -9.44 -13.98 -5.95
C PRO A 120 -9.72 -15.49 -5.80
N LYS A 121 -9.45 -16.03 -4.63
CA LYS A 121 -9.87 -17.40 -4.32
C LYS A 121 -11.39 -17.47 -4.38
N ALA A 122 -11.92 -18.61 -4.85
CA ALA A 122 -13.35 -18.86 -4.81
C ALA A 122 -13.88 -18.66 -3.38
N ARG A 123 -14.98 -17.91 -3.25
CA ARG A 123 -15.59 -17.69 -1.94
C ARG A 123 -16.27 -18.98 -1.49
N ARG A 124 -15.97 -19.40 -0.25
CA ARG A 124 -16.72 -20.47 0.40
C ARG A 124 -18.11 -19.92 0.72
N ILE A 125 -19.15 -20.64 0.28
CA ILE A 125 -20.53 -20.34 0.64
C ILE A 125 -20.83 -21.14 1.90
N GLU A 126 -21.10 -20.46 3.01
CA GLU A 126 -21.53 -21.08 4.26
C GLU A 126 -23.02 -20.75 4.48
N PRO A 127 -23.92 -21.76 4.46
CA PRO A 127 -25.30 -21.50 4.82
C PRO A 127 -25.41 -21.20 6.32
N VAL A 128 -26.00 -20.08 6.66
CA VAL A 128 -26.27 -19.67 8.05
C VAL A 128 -27.78 -19.65 8.25
N THR A 129 -28.27 -20.38 9.26
CA THR A 129 -29.67 -20.29 9.69
C THR A 129 -29.76 -19.31 10.85
N VAL A 130 -30.56 -18.25 10.67
CA VAL A 130 -30.86 -17.28 11.72
C VAL A 130 -32.27 -17.55 12.23
N VAL A 131 -32.42 -17.78 13.51
CA VAL A 131 -33.74 -17.89 14.18
C VAL A 131 -33.97 -16.57 14.91
N LEU A 132 -35.06 -15.89 14.53
CA LEU A 132 -35.54 -14.71 15.26
C LEU A 132 -36.55 -15.22 16.30
N ALA A 133 -36.24 -15.03 17.58
CA ALA A 133 -37.12 -15.34 18.71
C ALA A 133 -37.80 -14.08 19.23
#